data_e0a82ece154c45347357881ef32adee1
#
_entry.id   e0a82ece154c45347357881ef32adee1
#
_cell.length_a   1.000
_cell.length_b   1.000
_cell.length_c   1.000
_cell.angle_alpha   90.00
_cell.angle_beta   90.00
_cell.angle_gamma   90.00
#
_symmetry.space_group_name_H-M   'P 1'
#
loop_
_entity.id
_entity.type
_entity.pdbx_description
1 polymer ?
#
loop_
_entity_poly.entity_id
_entity_poly.type
_entity_poly.pdbx_seq_one_letter_code
_entity_poly.pdbx_strand_id
1 'polypeptide(L)'
;NFPVMNVVRKVGGALAAGCTITIKPSEETPGTAIAIARAFMDAGLPPGVLNVVFGVPSEVSERLCASNIPRKLSFTGSVPVGKHLQKLAAENMIRCTMELGGHSPLMVFADTDIKKAAQISVSGKFRNAGQVCISPTRFLVQDSVKEPFIEAVLEEAKKIKVGNGLNE
;
A
#
# COMPACT_ATOMS: atom_id res chain seq x y z
N ASN A 1 -0.30 4.57 5.51
CA ASN A 1 0.69 3.66 6.09
C ASN A 1 2.06 3.70 5.39
N PHE A 2 2.10 3.96 4.06
CA PHE A 2 3.33 4.10 3.27
C PHE A 2 3.25 5.31 2.33
N PRO A 3 3.25 6.55 2.85
CA PRO A 3 2.97 7.74 2.05
C PRO A 3 3.95 7.96 0.90
N VAL A 4 5.24 7.74 1.10
CA VAL A 4 6.26 7.83 0.04
C VAL A 4 6.04 6.75 -1.01
N MET A 5 5.99 5.49 -0.58
CA MET A 5 5.96 4.34 -1.49
C MET A 5 4.69 4.32 -2.34
N ASN A 6 3.54 4.65 -1.78
CA ASN A 6 2.27 4.66 -2.49
C ASN A 6 2.24 5.72 -3.61
N VAL A 7 2.88 6.86 -3.40
CA VAL A 7 3.01 7.90 -4.43
C VAL A 7 4.03 7.48 -5.48
N VAL A 8 5.24 7.10 -5.07
CA VAL A 8 6.35 6.79 -5.98
C VAL A 8 6.02 5.60 -6.91
N ARG A 9 5.36 4.56 -6.42
CA ARG A 9 4.94 3.42 -7.26
C ARG A 9 4.01 3.82 -8.40
N LYS A 10 3.13 4.79 -8.17
CA LYS A 10 2.20 5.27 -9.21
C LYS A 10 2.88 6.23 -10.17
N VAL A 11 3.62 7.20 -9.63
CA VAL A 11 4.35 8.20 -10.43
C VAL A 11 5.39 7.53 -11.30
N GLY A 12 6.26 6.70 -10.71
CA GLY A 12 7.35 6.04 -11.43
C GLY A 12 6.85 5.20 -12.60
N GLY A 13 5.80 4.40 -12.40
CA GLY A 13 5.21 3.59 -13.46
C GLY A 13 4.58 4.42 -14.58
N ALA A 14 3.90 5.51 -14.24
CA ALA A 14 3.28 6.39 -15.22
C ALA A 14 4.33 7.13 -16.06
N LEU A 15 5.33 7.74 -15.41
CA LEU A 15 6.38 8.50 -16.09
C LEU A 15 7.28 7.60 -16.94
N ALA A 16 7.64 6.41 -16.45
CA ALA A 16 8.42 5.44 -17.23
C ALA A 16 7.68 4.99 -18.50
N ALA A 17 6.35 4.99 -18.48
CA ALA A 17 5.52 4.69 -19.65
C ALA A 17 5.23 5.93 -20.53
N GLY A 18 5.82 7.09 -20.24
CA GLY A 18 5.58 8.33 -20.98
C GLY A 18 4.19 8.94 -20.76
N CYS A 19 3.51 8.58 -19.66
CA CYS A 19 2.18 9.08 -19.35
C CYS A 19 2.22 10.29 -18.43
N THR A 20 1.29 11.21 -18.61
CA THR A 20 0.98 12.23 -17.61
C THR A 20 0.19 11.62 -16.47
N ILE A 21 0.29 12.21 -15.28
CA ILE A 21 -0.39 11.71 -14.10
C ILE A 21 -0.95 12.85 -13.24
N THR A 22 -2.18 12.67 -12.76
CA THR A 22 -2.76 13.48 -11.69
C THR A 22 -2.87 12.62 -10.45
N ILE A 23 -2.29 13.05 -9.33
CA ILE A 23 -2.36 12.38 -8.04
C ILE A 23 -3.28 13.15 -7.10
N LYS A 24 -4.23 12.44 -6.52
CA LYS A 24 -4.91 12.82 -5.29
C LYS A 24 -4.28 12.04 -4.14
N PRO A 25 -3.37 12.61 -3.37
CA PRO A 25 -2.77 11.92 -2.24
C PRO A 25 -3.74 11.84 -1.06
N SER A 26 -3.35 11.07 -0.03
CA SER A 26 -4.07 11.07 1.23
C SER A 26 -4.01 12.45 1.87
N GLU A 27 -5.11 12.93 2.36
CA GLU A 27 -5.26 14.15 3.15
C GLU A 27 -4.52 14.07 4.49
N GLU A 28 -4.30 12.88 5.00
CA GLU A 28 -3.56 12.63 6.25
C GLU A 28 -2.03 12.83 6.11
N THR A 29 -1.51 12.76 4.88
CA THR A 29 -0.06 12.83 4.64
C THR A 29 0.28 13.72 3.44
N PRO A 30 -0.21 14.97 3.40
CA PRO A 30 -0.10 15.83 2.22
C PRO A 30 1.35 16.22 1.90
N GLY A 31 2.16 16.48 2.94
CA GLY A 31 3.54 16.95 2.81
C GLY A 31 4.43 16.01 1.99
N THR A 32 4.22 14.70 2.11
CA THR A 32 5.01 13.70 1.37
C THR A 32 4.80 13.81 -0.14
N ALA A 33 3.54 13.91 -0.59
CA ALA A 33 3.25 14.02 -2.02
C ALA A 33 3.76 15.34 -2.59
N ILE A 34 3.67 16.44 -1.84
CA ILE A 34 4.19 17.74 -2.22
C ILE A 34 5.72 17.68 -2.36
N ALA A 35 6.42 17.08 -1.40
CA ALA A 35 7.88 16.95 -1.46
C ALA A 35 8.34 16.14 -2.68
N ILE A 36 7.66 15.03 -2.98
CA ILE A 36 7.95 14.22 -4.16
C ILE A 36 7.70 15.02 -5.44
N ALA A 37 6.58 15.75 -5.54
CA ALA A 37 6.30 16.57 -6.72
C ALA A 37 7.35 17.67 -6.92
N ARG A 38 7.79 18.32 -5.85
CA ARG A 38 8.88 19.31 -5.90
C ARG A 38 10.18 18.69 -6.41
N ALA A 39 10.56 17.51 -5.91
CA ALA A 39 11.77 16.83 -6.38
C ALA A 39 11.73 16.54 -7.89
N PHE A 40 10.57 16.19 -8.46
CA PHE A 40 10.42 16.02 -9.91
C PHE A 40 10.51 17.36 -10.66
N MET A 41 9.94 18.44 -10.11
CA MET A 41 10.07 19.78 -10.70
C MET A 41 11.53 20.24 -10.70
N ASP A 42 12.23 20.07 -9.60
CA ASP A 42 13.65 20.44 -9.46
C ASP A 42 14.55 19.61 -10.40
N ALA A 43 14.15 18.38 -10.71
CA ALA A 43 14.79 17.53 -11.71
C ALA A 43 14.45 17.90 -13.18
N GLY A 44 13.66 18.95 -13.40
CA GLY A 44 13.32 19.44 -14.73
C GLY A 44 12.13 18.74 -15.40
N LEU A 45 11.24 18.08 -14.64
CA LEU A 45 10.03 17.49 -15.21
C LEU A 45 9.15 18.61 -15.81
N PRO A 46 8.71 18.50 -17.09
CA PRO A 46 7.90 19.54 -17.71
C PRO A 46 6.58 19.81 -16.97
N PRO A 47 6.11 21.07 -16.91
CA PRO A 47 4.82 21.42 -16.32
C PRO A 47 3.66 20.60 -16.92
N GLY A 48 2.72 20.18 -16.06
CA GLY A 48 1.53 19.42 -16.47
C GLY A 48 1.74 17.91 -16.60
N VAL A 49 2.97 17.41 -16.56
CA VAL A 49 3.25 15.97 -16.60
C VAL A 49 2.90 15.28 -15.28
N LEU A 50 3.25 15.90 -14.16
CA LEU A 50 2.82 15.46 -12.80
C LEU A 50 1.99 16.57 -12.17
N ASN A 51 0.75 16.24 -11.80
CA ASN A 51 -0.18 17.15 -11.14
C ASN A 51 -0.59 16.57 -9.79
N VAL A 52 -0.69 17.43 -8.77
CA VAL A 52 -1.15 17.04 -7.43
C VAL A 52 -2.39 17.85 -7.10
N VAL A 53 -3.46 17.16 -6.71
CA VAL A 53 -4.74 17.78 -6.35
C VAL A 53 -5.16 17.30 -4.96
N PHE A 54 -5.61 18.24 -4.13
CA PHE A 54 -6.22 17.98 -2.83
C PHE A 54 -7.69 18.40 -2.87
N GLY A 55 -8.48 17.82 -2.00
CA GLY A 55 -9.91 18.10 -1.88
C GLY A 55 -10.65 16.93 -1.25
N VAL A 56 -11.96 17.05 -1.15
CA VAL A 56 -12.83 15.98 -0.65
C VAL A 56 -12.68 14.75 -1.56
N PRO A 57 -12.28 13.59 -1.01
CA PRO A 57 -11.93 12.42 -1.84
C PRO A 57 -13.03 11.97 -2.81
N SER A 58 -14.29 11.99 -2.37
CA SER A 58 -15.44 11.62 -3.22
C SER A 58 -15.59 12.58 -4.40
N GLU A 59 -15.60 13.91 -4.15
CA GLU A 59 -15.77 14.93 -5.17
C GLU A 59 -14.67 14.88 -6.23
N VAL A 60 -13.39 14.76 -5.78
CA VAL A 60 -12.24 14.66 -6.69
C VAL A 60 -12.33 13.41 -7.55
N SER A 61 -12.65 12.26 -6.95
CA SER A 61 -12.74 11.01 -7.69
C SER A 61 -13.91 10.96 -8.65
N GLU A 62 -15.07 11.43 -8.26
CA GLU A 62 -16.24 11.55 -9.14
C GLU A 62 -15.92 12.44 -10.35
N ARG A 63 -15.33 13.61 -10.11
CA ARG A 63 -14.95 14.53 -11.20
C ARG A 63 -13.92 13.93 -12.15
N LEU A 64 -12.91 13.23 -11.62
CA LEU A 64 -11.90 12.59 -12.46
C LEU A 64 -12.46 11.42 -13.25
N CYS A 65 -13.32 10.59 -12.64
CA CYS A 65 -13.92 9.44 -13.32
C CYS A 65 -15.00 9.83 -14.32
N ALA A 66 -15.70 10.97 -14.11
CA ALA A 66 -16.67 11.50 -15.08
C ALA A 66 -16.02 12.10 -16.33
N SER A 67 -14.72 12.33 -16.33
CA SER A 67 -13.99 12.89 -17.46
C SER A 67 -13.57 11.81 -18.46
N ASN A 68 -13.63 12.12 -19.75
CA ASN A 68 -13.13 11.27 -20.82
C ASN A 68 -11.62 11.35 -21.04
N ILE A 69 -10.87 12.14 -20.21
CA ILE A 69 -9.43 12.33 -20.34
C ILE A 69 -8.66 11.18 -19.69
N PRO A 70 -8.94 10.76 -18.43
CA PRO A 70 -8.21 9.68 -17.80
C PRO A 70 -8.40 8.35 -18.53
N ARG A 71 -7.32 7.61 -18.72
CA ARG A 71 -7.31 6.27 -19.33
C ARG A 71 -7.03 5.16 -18.33
N LYS A 72 -6.49 5.53 -17.17
CA LYS A 72 -6.10 4.61 -16.11
C LYS A 72 -6.39 5.21 -14.75
N LEU A 73 -7.03 4.45 -13.90
CA LEU A 73 -7.19 4.71 -12.47
C LEU A 73 -6.33 3.73 -11.69
N SER A 74 -5.45 4.23 -10.83
CA SER A 74 -4.71 3.41 -9.87
C SER A 74 -5.05 3.86 -8.46
N PHE A 75 -5.60 2.97 -7.66
CA PHE A 75 -6.08 3.26 -6.31
C PHE A 75 -5.41 2.34 -5.29
N THR A 76 -5.04 2.90 -4.15
CA THR A 76 -4.63 2.16 -2.95
C THR A 76 -5.48 2.62 -1.78
N GLY A 77 -6.17 1.69 -1.12
CA GLY A 77 -7.02 2.01 0.02
C GLY A 77 -7.94 0.86 0.43
N SER A 78 -9.10 1.19 1.00
CA SER A 78 -10.04 0.19 1.49
C SER A 78 -10.82 -0.50 0.35
N VAL A 79 -11.24 -1.74 0.60
CA VAL A 79 -12.06 -2.52 -0.36
C VAL A 79 -13.37 -1.81 -0.72
N PRO A 80 -14.14 -1.23 0.23
CA PRO A 80 -15.38 -0.52 -0.12
C PRO A 80 -15.14 0.66 -1.06
N VAL A 81 -14.13 1.47 -0.80
CA VAL A 81 -13.78 2.61 -1.66
C VAL A 81 -13.28 2.13 -3.01
N GLY A 82 -12.45 1.10 -3.08
CA GLY A 82 -12.00 0.51 -4.35
C GLY A 82 -13.16 0.01 -5.21
N LYS A 83 -14.14 -0.66 -4.61
CA LYS A 83 -15.37 -1.09 -5.32
C LYS A 83 -16.17 0.09 -5.85
N HIS A 84 -16.29 1.16 -5.07
CA HIS A 84 -16.99 2.37 -5.49
C HIS A 84 -16.29 3.03 -6.69
N LEU A 85 -14.97 3.25 -6.59
CA LEU A 85 -14.19 3.83 -7.66
C LEU A 85 -14.20 3.00 -8.94
N GLN A 86 -14.20 1.68 -8.82
CA GLN A 86 -14.29 0.81 -10.00
C GLN A 86 -15.63 0.93 -10.71
N LYS A 87 -16.74 1.12 -9.97
CA LYS A 87 -18.05 1.40 -10.55
C LYS A 87 -18.05 2.73 -11.32
N LEU A 88 -17.52 3.79 -10.71
CA LEU A 88 -17.42 5.11 -11.38
C LEU A 88 -16.54 5.03 -12.64
N ALA A 89 -15.42 4.33 -12.58
CA ALA A 89 -14.51 4.17 -13.70
C ALA A 89 -15.12 3.39 -14.88
N ALA A 90 -16.04 2.46 -14.60
CA ALA A 90 -16.70 1.64 -15.61
C ALA A 90 -17.56 2.48 -16.58
N GLU A 91 -18.16 3.57 -16.12
CA GLU A 91 -18.99 4.44 -16.95
C GLU A 91 -18.22 5.01 -18.16
N ASN A 92 -16.93 5.24 -18.02
CA ASN A 92 -16.05 5.73 -19.08
C ASN A 92 -14.98 4.72 -19.51
N MET A 93 -15.18 3.43 -19.21
CA MET A 93 -14.26 2.33 -19.56
C MET A 93 -12.81 2.57 -19.11
N ILE A 94 -12.61 3.27 -17.97
CA ILE A 94 -11.29 3.57 -17.42
C ILE A 94 -10.71 2.29 -16.83
N ARG A 95 -9.52 1.90 -17.26
CA ARG A 95 -8.82 0.73 -16.72
C ARG A 95 -8.42 0.97 -15.27
N CYS A 96 -8.71 0.01 -14.39
CA CYS A 96 -8.41 0.10 -12.96
C CYS A 96 -7.28 -0.83 -12.55
N THR A 97 -6.44 -0.35 -11.62
CA THR A 97 -5.57 -1.17 -10.78
C THR A 97 -5.89 -0.84 -9.33
N MET A 98 -6.29 -1.86 -8.58
CA MET A 98 -6.75 -1.73 -7.20
C MET A 98 -5.77 -2.44 -6.26
N GLU A 99 -5.12 -1.67 -5.40
CA GLU A 99 -4.26 -2.15 -4.32
C GLU A 99 -5.02 -2.00 -3.00
N LEU A 100 -5.60 -3.07 -2.52
CA LEU A 100 -6.57 -3.04 -1.43
C LEU A 100 -6.06 -3.79 -0.19
N GLY A 101 -6.78 -3.68 0.90
CA GLY A 101 -6.54 -4.46 2.10
C GLY A 101 -6.82 -5.95 1.88
N GLY A 102 -6.20 -6.78 2.69
CA GLY A 102 -6.34 -8.24 2.61
C GLY A 102 -5.96 -8.93 3.92
N HIS A 103 -5.90 -10.25 3.88
CA HIS A 103 -5.61 -11.10 5.05
C HIS A 103 -4.38 -11.99 4.90
N SER A 104 -3.68 -11.94 3.81
CA SER A 104 -2.42 -12.65 3.50
C SER A 104 -2.20 -13.91 4.35
N PRO A 105 -2.81 -15.06 4.04
CA PRO A 105 -2.65 -16.27 4.83
C PRO A 105 -1.19 -16.74 4.76
N LEU A 106 -0.65 -17.19 5.90
CA LEU A 106 0.65 -17.81 5.99
C LEU A 106 0.48 -19.29 6.36
N MET A 107 1.06 -20.18 5.56
CA MET A 107 0.96 -21.62 5.77
C MET A 107 2.30 -22.19 6.28
N VAL A 108 2.23 -23.02 7.30
CA VAL A 108 3.39 -23.67 7.92
C VAL A 108 3.20 -25.18 7.90
N PHE A 109 4.04 -25.88 7.14
CA PHE A 109 4.03 -27.33 7.01
C PHE A 109 5.08 -27.98 7.91
N ALA A 110 4.94 -29.28 8.15
CA ALA A 110 5.79 -30.03 9.10
C ALA A 110 7.27 -30.12 8.70
N ASP A 111 7.59 -29.99 7.44
CA ASP A 111 8.94 -30.06 6.86
C ASP A 111 9.69 -28.72 6.89
N THR A 112 9.07 -27.66 7.43
CA THR A 112 9.68 -26.33 7.48
C THR A 112 10.65 -26.17 8.66
N ASP A 113 11.64 -25.29 8.53
CA ASP A 113 12.43 -24.78 9.66
C ASP A 113 11.54 -23.87 10.52
N ILE A 114 11.12 -24.35 11.67
CA ILE A 114 10.19 -23.67 12.58
C ILE A 114 10.72 -22.32 13.06
N LYS A 115 12.02 -22.23 13.38
CA LYS A 115 12.63 -20.97 13.85
C LYS A 115 12.61 -19.93 12.76
N LYS A 116 13.00 -20.31 11.55
CA LYS A 116 13.00 -19.42 10.39
C LYS A 116 11.57 -19.02 10.01
N ALA A 117 10.62 -19.93 10.05
CA ALA A 117 9.21 -19.64 9.82
C ALA A 117 8.66 -18.63 10.83
N ALA A 118 9.00 -18.77 12.11
CA ALA A 118 8.62 -17.83 13.17
C ALA A 118 9.22 -16.44 12.94
N GLN A 119 10.50 -16.35 12.61
CA GLN A 119 11.17 -15.08 12.30
C GLN A 119 10.50 -14.34 11.13
N ILE A 120 10.22 -15.05 10.04
CA ILE A 120 9.51 -14.49 8.86
C ILE A 120 8.11 -14.04 9.26
N SER A 121 7.40 -14.84 10.04
CA SER A 121 6.04 -14.56 10.51
C SER A 121 5.98 -13.27 11.34
N VAL A 122 6.87 -13.15 12.33
CA VAL A 122 6.93 -11.98 13.22
C VAL A 122 7.38 -10.74 12.46
N SER A 123 8.40 -10.83 11.63
CA SER A 123 8.86 -9.73 10.79
C SER A 123 7.76 -9.25 9.84
N GLY A 124 7.06 -10.15 9.18
CA GLY A 124 5.95 -9.82 8.28
C GLY A 124 4.75 -9.23 9.00
N LYS A 125 4.42 -9.76 10.19
CA LYS A 125 3.27 -9.32 10.99
C LYS A 125 3.45 -7.94 11.61
N PHE A 126 4.61 -7.68 12.19
CA PHE A 126 4.83 -6.48 12.99
C PHE A 126 5.56 -5.35 12.26
N ARG A 127 5.97 -5.56 11.01
CA ARG A 127 6.51 -4.50 10.17
C ARG A 127 5.55 -3.31 10.13
N ASN A 128 6.08 -2.08 10.29
CA ASN A 128 5.29 -0.85 10.29
C ASN A 128 4.11 -0.91 11.29
N ALA A 129 4.36 -1.45 12.48
CA ALA A 129 3.33 -1.67 13.53
C ALA A 129 2.12 -2.51 13.04
N GLY A 130 2.34 -3.44 12.10
CA GLY A 130 1.30 -4.27 11.51
C GLY A 130 0.43 -3.59 10.45
N GLN A 131 0.70 -2.34 10.12
CA GLN A 131 -0.09 -1.54 9.18
C GLN A 131 0.35 -1.77 7.74
N VAL A 132 0.34 -3.01 7.29
CA VAL A 132 0.76 -3.43 5.94
C VAL A 132 -0.37 -4.19 5.27
N CYS A 133 -0.71 -3.85 4.03
CA CYS A 133 -1.79 -4.50 3.27
C CYS A 133 -1.56 -6.00 3.07
N ILE A 134 -0.30 -6.45 3.07
CA ILE A 134 0.12 -7.85 2.99
C ILE A 134 0.51 -8.45 4.35
N SER A 135 0.19 -7.79 5.47
CA SER A 135 0.46 -8.34 6.81
C SER A 135 -0.33 -9.63 7.03
N PRO A 136 0.32 -10.75 7.40
CA PRO A 136 -0.39 -11.98 7.67
C PRO A 136 -1.32 -11.81 8.87
N THR A 137 -2.57 -12.22 8.68
CA THR A 137 -3.61 -12.17 9.74
C THR A 137 -4.19 -13.54 10.04
N ARG A 138 -3.85 -14.55 9.21
CA ARG A 138 -4.23 -15.94 9.41
C ARG A 138 -3.01 -16.82 9.24
N PHE A 139 -2.77 -17.64 10.24
CA PHE A 139 -1.70 -18.63 10.25
C PHE A 139 -2.34 -20.01 10.19
N LEU A 140 -2.09 -20.73 9.10
CA LEU A 140 -2.54 -22.09 8.88
C LEU A 140 -1.37 -23.01 9.15
N VAL A 141 -1.38 -23.63 10.31
CA VAL A 141 -0.24 -24.42 10.81
C VAL A 141 -0.64 -25.88 10.88
N GLN A 142 0.18 -26.76 10.32
CA GLN A 142 -0.03 -28.21 10.43
C GLN A 142 0.05 -28.63 11.89
N ASP A 143 -0.88 -29.49 12.33
CA ASP A 143 -1.06 -29.85 13.75
C ASP A 143 0.23 -30.37 14.42
N SER A 144 1.02 -31.16 13.70
CA SER A 144 2.26 -31.75 14.24
C SER A 144 3.34 -30.72 14.61
N VAL A 145 3.29 -29.49 14.09
CA VAL A 145 4.28 -28.42 14.37
C VAL A 145 3.65 -27.19 15.00
N LYS A 146 2.39 -27.25 15.35
CA LYS A 146 1.63 -26.11 15.87
C LYS A 146 2.23 -25.55 17.16
N GLU A 147 2.44 -26.38 18.18
CA GLU A 147 2.96 -25.93 19.48
C GLU A 147 4.39 -25.39 19.38
N PRO A 148 5.38 -26.09 18.74
CA PRO A 148 6.70 -25.53 18.52
C PRO A 148 6.70 -24.22 17.74
N PHE A 149 5.79 -24.07 16.76
CA PHE A 149 5.69 -22.83 16.01
C PHE A 149 5.16 -21.67 16.86
N ILE A 150 4.14 -21.90 17.69
CA ILE A 150 3.60 -20.88 18.62
C ILE A 150 4.69 -20.43 19.59
N GLU A 151 5.42 -21.35 20.20
CA GLU A 151 6.52 -21.03 21.12
C GLU A 151 7.59 -20.17 20.45
N ALA A 152 8.03 -20.57 19.24
CA ALA A 152 9.02 -19.82 18.48
C ALA A 152 8.53 -18.42 18.07
N VAL A 153 7.25 -18.26 17.68
CA VAL A 153 6.66 -16.96 17.38
C VAL A 153 6.61 -16.07 18.61
N LEU A 154 6.26 -16.61 19.79
CA LEU A 154 6.26 -15.86 21.05
C LEU A 154 7.66 -15.39 21.44
N GLU A 155 8.67 -16.23 21.29
CA GLU A 155 10.06 -15.86 21.53
C GLU A 155 10.55 -14.73 20.60
N GLU A 156 10.25 -14.83 19.31
CA GLU A 156 10.62 -13.80 18.35
C GLU A 156 9.85 -12.48 18.60
N ALA A 157 8.56 -12.55 18.91
CA ALA A 157 7.74 -11.39 19.20
C ALA A 157 8.21 -10.59 20.43
N LYS A 158 8.71 -11.30 21.48
CA LYS A 158 9.28 -10.64 22.67
C LYS A 158 10.52 -9.79 22.38
N LYS A 159 11.20 -10.01 21.26
CA LYS A 159 12.37 -9.21 20.84
C LYS A 159 12.00 -7.84 20.28
N ILE A 160 10.73 -7.64 19.95
CA ILE A 160 10.25 -6.38 19.37
C ILE A 160 10.24 -5.30 20.44
N LYS A 161 10.92 -4.21 20.18
CA LYS A 161 10.89 -3.02 21.03
C LYS A 161 9.91 -2.01 20.43
N VAL A 162 8.96 -1.60 21.23
CA VAL A 162 8.00 -0.54 20.87
C VAL A 162 8.42 0.75 21.53
N GLY A 163 8.51 1.83 20.77
CA GLY A 163 8.94 3.13 21.28
C GLY A 163 8.75 4.24 20.27
N ASN A 164 9.17 5.45 20.63
CA ASN A 164 9.19 6.58 19.71
C ASN A 164 10.28 6.36 18.67
N GLY A 165 9.91 6.34 17.39
CA GLY A 165 10.84 6.14 16.26
C GLY A 165 11.86 7.25 16.05
N LEU A 166 11.77 8.36 16.77
CA LEU A 166 12.78 9.44 16.78
C LEU A 166 13.87 9.23 17.85
N ASN A 167 13.72 8.25 18.73
CA ASN A 167 14.74 7.89 19.69
C ASN A 167 15.73 6.91 19.02
N GLU A 168 17.03 7.20 19.12
CA GLU A 168 18.11 6.33 18.66
C GLU A 168 18.27 5.05 19.53
#